data_6523cb6f768e3599f0142b90c8f882eb
#
_entry.id   6523cb6f768e3599f0142b90c8f882eb
#
_cell.length_a   1.000
_cell.length_b   1.000
_cell.length_c   1.000
_cell.angle_alpha   90.00
_cell.angle_beta   90.00
_cell.angle_gamma   90.00
#
_symmetry.space_group_name_H-M   'P 1'
#
loop_
_entity.id
_entity.type
_entity.pdbx_description
1 polymer ?
#
loop_
_entity_poly.entity_id
_entity_poly.type
_entity_poly.pdbx_seq_one_letter_code
_entity_poly.pdbx_strand_id
1 'polypeptide(L)'
;MIGVSVFVKGGKEGTITDIDGNYSIEVDPGKTLVFSFIGYKTQEIEVGSKTEISVRMTENTEMLNDVVVIGYGVQKKVNLTGAVSAVKGDELSSRPITNVGSGLQGMLPGVSIVQPSGQPGNDKMSIVVRGISTLNSKTDPLILIDGIAGGDLNLLNPDDIESVSVLKDAASSAIYGARAANGVILVTTKQGNQKEKTTVSYSGYVGFQTPTALPDLVNGREYMELANEA
;
A
#
# COMPACT_ATOMS: atom_id res chain seq x y z
N MET A 1 -13.30 27.59 -16.82
CA MET A 1 -12.16 26.98 -16.08
C MET A 1 -10.96 26.95 -17.01
N ILE A 2 -9.83 27.50 -16.59
CA ILE A 2 -8.58 27.62 -17.37
C ILE A 2 -7.79 26.31 -17.36
N GLY A 3 -7.15 25.95 -18.48
CA GLY A 3 -6.18 24.87 -18.56
C GLY A 3 -6.76 23.46 -18.70
N VAL A 4 -8.04 23.33 -18.99
CA VAL A 4 -8.65 22.02 -19.28
C VAL A 4 -8.15 21.54 -20.65
N SER A 5 -7.58 20.34 -20.70
CA SER A 5 -7.18 19.71 -21.96
C SER A 5 -8.39 19.09 -22.63
N VAL A 6 -8.60 19.47 -23.89
CA VAL A 6 -9.69 19.00 -24.76
C VAL A 6 -9.06 18.32 -25.98
N PHE A 7 -9.30 17.03 -26.18
CA PHE A 7 -8.72 16.29 -27.29
C PHE A 7 -9.70 15.28 -27.90
N VAL A 8 -9.46 14.92 -29.16
CA VAL A 8 -10.29 13.95 -29.86
C VAL A 8 -9.86 12.54 -29.47
N LYS A 9 -10.79 11.69 -29.04
CA LYS A 9 -10.54 10.29 -28.67
C LYS A 9 -9.94 9.52 -29.84
N GLY A 10 -8.70 9.02 -29.66
CA GLY A 10 -7.96 8.30 -30.70
C GLY A 10 -7.31 9.19 -31.78
N GLY A 11 -7.42 10.52 -31.67
CA GLY A 11 -6.76 11.48 -32.53
C GLY A 11 -5.52 12.12 -31.89
N LYS A 12 -4.78 12.89 -32.70
CA LYS A 12 -3.65 13.73 -32.22
C LYS A 12 -4.04 15.19 -32.00
N GLU A 13 -5.27 15.54 -32.34
CA GLU A 13 -5.77 16.92 -32.30
C GLU A 13 -6.29 17.22 -30.89
N GLY A 14 -5.84 18.34 -30.33
CA GLY A 14 -6.26 18.80 -29.02
C GLY A 14 -6.00 20.28 -28.82
N THR A 15 -6.72 20.88 -27.88
CA THR A 15 -6.61 22.27 -27.47
C THR A 15 -6.70 22.38 -25.94
N ILE A 16 -6.44 23.58 -25.41
CA ILE A 16 -6.53 23.88 -23.98
C ILE A 16 -7.48 25.06 -23.81
N THR A 17 -8.30 25.04 -22.75
CA THR A 17 -9.21 26.15 -22.45
C THR A 17 -8.45 27.39 -22.00
N ASP A 18 -8.92 28.57 -22.43
CA ASP A 18 -8.42 29.87 -22.05
C ASP A 18 -8.81 30.27 -20.59
N ILE A 19 -8.50 31.55 -20.22
CA ILE A 19 -8.80 32.08 -18.88
C ILE A 19 -10.30 32.16 -18.57
N ASP A 20 -11.13 32.29 -19.59
CA ASP A 20 -12.59 32.37 -19.49
C ASP A 20 -13.21 30.95 -19.55
N GLY A 21 -12.40 29.93 -19.87
CA GLY A 21 -12.85 28.55 -20.01
C GLY A 21 -13.37 28.22 -21.39
N ASN A 22 -13.14 29.09 -22.40
CA ASN A 22 -13.53 28.82 -23.77
C ASN A 22 -12.46 27.98 -24.49
N TYR A 23 -12.88 27.20 -25.45
CA TYR A 23 -12.01 26.39 -26.32
C TYR A 23 -12.57 26.40 -27.75
N SER A 24 -11.68 26.19 -28.72
CA SER A 24 -12.03 25.98 -30.12
C SER A 24 -11.24 24.80 -30.64
N ILE A 25 -11.93 23.88 -31.28
CA ILE A 25 -11.34 22.68 -31.86
C ILE A 25 -12.13 22.27 -33.12
N GLU A 26 -11.43 21.97 -34.20
CA GLU A 26 -12.05 21.43 -35.40
C GLU A 26 -12.18 19.92 -35.28
N VAL A 27 -13.39 19.41 -35.41
CA VAL A 27 -13.68 17.99 -35.22
C VAL A 27 -14.84 17.56 -36.11
N ASP A 28 -14.72 16.37 -36.71
CA ASP A 28 -15.80 15.81 -37.53
C ASP A 28 -17.00 15.38 -36.68
N PRO A 29 -18.23 15.50 -37.15
CA PRO A 29 -19.40 14.96 -36.50
C PRO A 29 -19.29 13.47 -36.22
N GLY A 30 -19.70 13.02 -35.05
CA GLY A 30 -19.66 11.60 -34.63
C GLY A 30 -18.36 11.17 -33.93
N LYS A 31 -17.38 12.07 -33.78
CA LYS A 31 -16.20 11.81 -32.94
C LYS A 31 -16.48 12.17 -31.48
N THR A 32 -15.70 11.61 -30.57
CA THR A 32 -15.81 11.86 -29.13
C THR A 32 -14.71 12.82 -28.67
N LEU A 33 -15.09 13.91 -28.01
CA LEU A 33 -14.19 14.82 -27.32
C LEU A 33 -13.97 14.31 -25.89
N VAL A 34 -12.73 14.36 -25.44
CA VAL A 34 -12.33 14.00 -24.10
C VAL A 34 -11.84 15.25 -23.38
N PHE A 35 -12.45 15.56 -22.25
CA PHE A 35 -12.11 16.70 -21.39
C PHE A 35 -11.37 16.15 -20.18
N SER A 36 -10.14 16.59 -19.95
CA SER A 36 -9.29 16.16 -18.85
C SER A 36 -8.66 17.34 -18.12
N PHE A 37 -8.73 17.33 -16.79
CA PHE A 37 -8.08 18.32 -15.93
C PHE A 37 -7.64 17.65 -14.63
N ILE A 38 -6.52 18.08 -14.08
CA ILE A 38 -5.97 17.51 -12.84
C ILE A 38 -6.96 17.74 -11.68
N GLY A 39 -7.35 16.66 -10.99
CA GLY A 39 -8.32 16.71 -9.89
C GLY A 39 -9.79 16.61 -10.29
N TYR A 40 -10.08 16.43 -11.58
CA TYR A 40 -11.45 16.29 -12.09
C TYR A 40 -11.65 14.97 -12.83
N LYS A 41 -12.88 14.45 -12.81
CA LYS A 41 -13.23 13.25 -13.59
C LYS A 41 -13.17 13.57 -15.08
N THR A 42 -12.45 12.76 -15.82
CA THR A 42 -12.42 12.84 -17.27
C THR A 42 -13.82 12.63 -17.83
N GLN A 43 -14.27 13.50 -18.73
CA GLN A 43 -15.57 13.40 -19.37
C GLN A 43 -15.40 13.19 -20.87
N GLU A 44 -16.21 12.28 -21.40
CA GLU A 44 -16.26 11.98 -22.83
C GLU A 44 -17.62 12.40 -23.39
N ILE A 45 -17.61 13.22 -24.44
CA ILE A 45 -18.83 13.74 -25.06
C ILE A 45 -18.74 13.52 -26.57
N GLU A 46 -19.76 12.90 -27.14
CA GLU A 46 -19.87 12.71 -28.56
C GLU A 46 -20.28 14.01 -29.25
N VAL A 47 -19.54 14.38 -30.29
CA VAL A 47 -19.80 15.57 -31.11
C VAL A 47 -20.89 15.24 -32.11
N GLY A 48 -22.11 15.68 -31.80
CA GLY A 48 -23.23 15.59 -32.73
C GLY A 48 -23.24 16.75 -33.72
N SER A 49 -24.42 17.27 -34.05
CA SER A 49 -24.64 18.42 -34.93
C SER A 49 -24.52 19.78 -34.20
N LYS A 50 -24.11 19.81 -32.94
CA LYS A 50 -23.99 21.04 -32.14
C LYS A 50 -22.65 21.70 -32.38
N THR A 51 -22.66 23.01 -32.63
CA THR A 51 -21.46 23.83 -32.80
C THR A 51 -20.90 24.35 -31.47
N GLU A 52 -21.69 24.34 -30.42
CA GLU A 52 -21.27 24.71 -29.06
C GLU A 52 -21.53 23.56 -28.08
N ILE A 53 -20.50 23.19 -27.34
CA ILE A 53 -20.57 22.14 -26.32
C ILE A 53 -20.03 22.71 -25.03
N SER A 54 -20.93 22.92 -24.05
CA SER A 54 -20.56 23.32 -22.70
C SER A 54 -20.46 22.10 -21.79
N VAL A 55 -19.35 22.00 -21.06
CA VAL A 55 -19.06 20.86 -20.18
C VAL A 55 -18.88 21.34 -18.76
N ARG A 56 -19.56 20.70 -17.82
CA ARG A 56 -19.36 20.94 -16.40
C ARG A 56 -18.50 19.85 -15.81
N MET A 57 -17.25 20.17 -15.51
CA MET A 57 -16.31 19.24 -14.90
C MET A 57 -16.74 18.93 -13.46
N THR A 58 -16.71 17.65 -13.08
CA THR A 58 -16.97 17.18 -11.72
C THR A 58 -15.66 16.85 -11.05
N GLU A 59 -15.43 17.29 -9.84
CA GLU A 59 -14.23 16.97 -9.08
C GLU A 59 -14.08 15.45 -8.91
N ASN A 60 -12.87 14.97 -9.16
CA ASN A 60 -12.56 13.55 -8.92
C ASN A 60 -12.16 13.36 -7.46
N THR A 61 -13.16 13.19 -6.61
CA THR A 61 -12.95 12.89 -5.19
C THR A 61 -12.29 11.54 -4.94
N GLU A 62 -12.21 10.66 -5.93
CA GLU A 62 -11.56 9.36 -5.79
C GLU A 62 -10.03 9.46 -5.74
N MET A 63 -9.41 10.47 -6.37
CA MET A 63 -7.96 10.69 -6.26
C MET A 63 -7.50 11.20 -4.89
N LEU A 64 -8.42 11.65 -4.02
CA LEU A 64 -8.11 12.19 -2.68
C LEU A 64 -8.48 11.24 -1.54
N ASN A 65 -8.93 10.03 -1.84
CA ASN A 65 -9.45 9.09 -0.86
C ASN A 65 -8.43 8.04 -0.38
N ASP A 66 -7.13 8.34 -0.43
CA ASP A 66 -6.19 7.56 0.37
C ASP A 66 -6.45 7.87 1.86
N VAL A 67 -7.30 7.06 2.44
CA VAL A 67 -7.68 7.13 3.83
C VAL A 67 -6.72 6.24 4.61
N VAL A 68 -6.10 6.78 5.65
CA VAL A 68 -5.22 6.02 6.53
C VAL A 68 -5.89 5.88 7.88
N VAL A 69 -5.94 4.67 8.38
CA VAL A 69 -6.44 4.40 9.73
C VAL A 69 -5.39 4.86 10.73
N ILE A 70 -5.79 5.74 11.64
CA ILE A 70 -4.94 6.21 12.73
C ILE A 70 -5.70 6.07 14.05
N GLY A 71 -5.17 5.28 14.93
CA GLY A 71 -5.78 5.11 16.25
C GLY A 71 -7.19 4.57 16.17
N TYR A 72 -8.10 5.29 16.79
CA TYR A 72 -9.53 4.94 16.82
C TYR A 72 -10.35 5.61 15.69
N GLY A 73 -9.69 6.14 14.67
CA GLY A 73 -10.37 6.87 13.59
C GLY A 73 -9.73 6.70 12.23
N VAL A 74 -10.48 7.10 11.22
CA VAL A 74 -10.07 7.08 9.81
C VAL A 74 -9.86 8.54 9.38
N GLN A 75 -8.66 8.90 8.93
CA GLN A 75 -8.36 10.25 8.41
C GLN A 75 -7.80 10.19 6.99
N LYS A 76 -8.07 11.23 6.22
CA LYS A 76 -7.48 11.37 4.89
C LYS A 76 -5.96 11.57 5.02
N LYS A 77 -5.19 10.88 4.21
CA LYS A 77 -3.72 10.93 4.19
C LYS A 77 -3.15 12.36 4.12
N VAL A 78 -3.85 13.24 3.39
CA VAL A 78 -3.50 14.66 3.24
C VAL A 78 -3.55 15.43 4.58
N ASN A 79 -4.36 14.99 5.53
CA ASN A 79 -4.54 15.67 6.82
C ASN A 79 -3.58 15.15 7.91
N LEU A 80 -2.70 14.19 7.56
CA LEU A 80 -1.74 13.62 8.49
C LEU A 80 -0.48 14.48 8.55
N THR A 81 -0.23 15.12 9.67
CA THR A 81 1.00 15.88 9.92
C THR A 81 2.18 14.99 10.32
N GLY A 82 1.94 13.71 10.64
CA GLY A 82 2.96 12.75 11.04
C GLY A 82 3.51 11.91 9.88
N ALA A 83 4.72 11.33 10.05
CA ALA A 83 5.31 10.42 9.08
C ALA A 83 4.62 9.05 9.11
N VAL A 84 3.54 8.91 8.35
CA VAL A 84 2.78 7.68 8.18
C VAL A 84 3.11 7.06 6.82
N SER A 85 3.42 5.78 6.80
CA SER A 85 3.50 4.98 5.57
C SER A 85 2.36 3.99 5.55
N ALA A 86 1.68 3.88 4.42
CA ALA A 86 0.58 2.94 4.24
C ALA A 86 0.78 2.13 2.95
N VAL A 87 0.38 0.87 2.99
CA VAL A 87 0.35 -0.08 1.86
C VAL A 87 -1.06 -0.65 1.79
N LYS A 88 -1.61 -0.75 0.58
CA LYS A 88 -2.93 -1.35 0.34
C LYS A 88 -2.82 -2.88 0.27
N GLY A 89 -3.86 -3.58 0.68
CA GLY A 89 -3.91 -5.05 0.64
C GLY A 89 -3.76 -5.61 -0.76
N ASP A 90 -4.29 -4.93 -1.78
CA ASP A 90 -4.15 -5.35 -3.18
C ASP A 90 -2.69 -5.37 -3.66
N GLU A 91 -1.84 -4.48 -3.14
CA GLU A 91 -0.40 -4.48 -3.43
C GLU A 91 0.31 -5.69 -2.78
N LEU A 92 -0.18 -6.13 -1.61
CA LEU A 92 0.33 -7.32 -0.93
C LEU A 92 -0.09 -8.60 -1.66
N SER A 93 -1.37 -8.72 -2.01
CA SER A 93 -1.92 -9.90 -2.67
C SER A 93 -1.42 -10.09 -4.11
N SER A 94 -0.85 -9.05 -4.73
CA SER A 94 -0.26 -9.14 -6.08
C SER A 94 1.00 -10.02 -6.16
N ARG A 95 1.57 -10.40 -5.04
CA ARG A 95 2.79 -11.24 -4.94
C ARG A 95 2.44 -12.58 -4.29
N PRO A 96 3.04 -13.69 -4.74
CA PRO A 96 2.91 -14.97 -4.05
C PRO A 96 3.72 -14.91 -2.74
N ILE A 97 3.08 -14.48 -1.66
CA ILE A 97 3.69 -14.35 -0.33
C ILE A 97 3.13 -15.41 0.62
N THR A 98 3.99 -15.96 1.46
CA THR A 98 3.61 -16.97 2.46
C THR A 98 3.07 -16.33 3.74
N ASN A 99 3.48 -15.10 4.04
CA ASN A 99 3.00 -14.34 5.20
C ASN A 99 3.04 -12.84 4.93
N VAL A 100 2.29 -12.08 5.72
CA VAL A 100 2.15 -10.63 5.59
C VAL A 100 3.48 -9.90 5.77
N GLY A 101 4.31 -10.35 6.70
CA GLY A 101 5.60 -9.71 6.97
C GLY A 101 6.53 -9.78 5.75
N SER A 102 6.60 -10.92 5.05
CA SER A 102 7.42 -11.05 3.82
C SER A 102 6.90 -10.14 2.71
N GLY A 103 5.57 -9.98 2.60
CA GLY A 103 4.95 -9.08 1.64
C GLY A 103 5.27 -7.61 1.88
N LEU A 104 5.38 -7.21 3.15
CA LEU A 104 5.68 -5.83 3.53
C LEU A 104 7.15 -5.45 3.34
N GLN A 105 8.05 -6.43 3.17
CA GLN A 105 9.47 -6.19 3.02
C GLN A 105 9.76 -5.31 1.79
N GLY A 106 10.44 -4.17 2.01
CA GLY A 106 10.77 -3.21 0.97
C GLY A 106 9.64 -2.28 0.53
N MET A 107 8.39 -2.47 1.00
CA MET A 107 7.25 -1.62 0.66
C MET A 107 7.08 -0.41 1.60
N LEU A 108 7.60 -0.52 2.82
CA LEU A 108 7.42 0.50 3.87
C LEU A 108 8.74 1.25 4.11
N PRO A 109 8.89 2.51 3.65
CA PRO A 109 10.09 3.30 3.92
C PRO A 109 10.34 3.47 5.41
N GLY A 110 11.58 3.23 5.87
CA GLY A 110 11.96 3.35 7.28
C GLY A 110 11.49 2.20 8.18
N VAL A 111 11.03 1.10 7.60
CA VAL A 111 10.76 -0.16 8.29
C VAL A 111 11.73 -1.21 7.77
N SER A 112 12.50 -1.81 8.67
CA SER A 112 13.37 -2.94 8.37
C SER A 112 12.66 -4.22 8.78
N ILE A 113 12.49 -5.13 7.82
CA ILE A 113 11.89 -6.44 8.05
C ILE A 113 12.93 -7.49 7.65
N VAL A 114 13.33 -8.31 8.59
CA VAL A 114 14.34 -9.33 8.39
C VAL A 114 13.78 -10.67 8.81
N GLN A 115 13.89 -11.67 7.96
CA GLN A 115 13.62 -13.07 8.29
C GLN A 115 14.93 -13.72 8.71
N PRO A 116 15.13 -14.02 10.00
CA PRO A 116 16.40 -14.56 10.51
C PRO A 116 16.68 -15.98 10.05
N SER A 117 15.64 -16.73 9.68
CA SER A 117 15.73 -18.13 9.26
C SER A 117 14.97 -18.36 7.97
N GLY A 118 15.59 -19.11 7.05
CA GLY A 118 14.91 -19.64 5.85
C GLY A 118 14.33 -21.04 6.08
N GLN A 119 14.25 -21.50 7.32
CA GLN A 119 13.73 -22.84 7.64
C GLN A 119 12.22 -22.90 7.39
N PRO A 120 11.73 -23.85 6.60
CA PRO A 120 10.30 -24.02 6.38
C PRO A 120 9.56 -24.23 7.71
N GLY A 121 8.47 -23.46 7.89
CA GLY A 121 7.66 -23.48 9.12
C GLY A 121 8.21 -22.60 10.26
N ASN A 122 9.37 -21.95 10.10
CA ASN A 122 9.91 -20.97 11.04
C ASN A 122 9.96 -19.58 10.37
N ASP A 123 8.80 -19.06 10.05
CA ASP A 123 8.62 -17.81 9.30
C ASP A 123 8.59 -16.56 10.19
N LYS A 124 9.15 -16.65 11.40
CA LYS A 124 9.21 -15.51 12.33
C LYS A 124 10.03 -14.39 11.72
N MET A 125 9.47 -13.19 11.74
CA MET A 125 10.12 -11.98 11.25
C MET A 125 10.47 -11.05 12.38
N SER A 126 11.64 -10.41 12.24
CA SER A 126 12.04 -9.28 13.07
C SER A 126 11.69 -7.99 12.34
N ILE A 127 10.87 -7.16 12.94
CA ILE A 127 10.41 -5.90 12.39
C ILE A 127 10.93 -4.77 13.27
N VAL A 128 11.62 -3.81 12.66
CA VAL A 128 12.18 -2.66 13.35
C VAL A 128 11.79 -1.39 12.59
N VAL A 129 11.21 -0.42 13.31
CA VAL A 129 10.81 0.88 12.76
C VAL A 129 11.86 1.93 13.13
N ARG A 130 12.42 2.60 12.10
CA ARG A 130 13.47 3.64 12.26
C ARG A 130 14.76 3.18 12.94
N GLY A 131 15.05 1.89 12.93
CA GLY A 131 16.28 1.34 13.51
C GLY A 131 16.16 0.95 14.97
N ILE A 132 17.25 0.46 15.53
CA ILE A 132 17.33 -0.05 16.90
C ILE A 132 17.35 1.16 17.85
N SER A 133 16.33 1.29 18.68
CA SER A 133 16.17 2.40 19.65
C SER A 133 16.76 2.11 21.04
N THR A 134 17.09 0.85 21.35
CA THR A 134 17.53 0.41 22.68
C THR A 134 18.53 -0.75 22.54
N LEU A 135 19.49 -0.80 23.48
CA LEU A 135 20.49 -1.86 23.52
C LEU A 135 20.03 -3.08 24.34
N ASN A 136 19.15 -2.90 25.33
CA ASN A 136 18.82 -3.93 26.32
C ASN A 136 17.35 -4.32 26.33
N SER A 137 16.51 -3.79 25.44
CA SER A 137 15.08 -4.07 25.40
C SER A 137 14.66 -4.55 24.01
N LYS A 138 13.48 -5.16 23.92
CA LYS A 138 12.88 -5.52 22.65
C LYS A 138 12.60 -4.28 21.81
N THR A 139 12.94 -4.32 20.54
CA THR A 139 12.74 -3.24 19.57
C THR A 139 11.50 -3.46 18.71
N ASP A 140 10.71 -4.48 19.03
CA ASP A 140 9.51 -4.81 18.28
C ASP A 140 8.49 -3.68 18.33
N PRO A 141 7.89 -3.28 17.20
CA PRO A 141 6.82 -2.29 17.19
C PRO A 141 5.54 -2.87 17.80
N LEU A 142 4.65 -1.99 18.23
CA LEU A 142 3.31 -2.38 18.66
C LEU A 142 2.47 -2.73 17.44
N ILE A 143 1.96 -3.95 17.36
CA ILE A 143 1.08 -4.39 16.29
C ILE A 143 -0.36 -4.32 16.78
N LEU A 144 -1.22 -3.64 16.00
CA LEU A 144 -2.66 -3.60 16.21
C LEU A 144 -3.35 -4.17 14.96
N ILE A 145 -4.25 -5.12 15.20
CA ILE A 145 -5.12 -5.69 14.16
C ILE A 145 -6.53 -5.24 14.49
N ASP A 146 -7.14 -4.47 13.62
CA ASP A 146 -8.48 -3.85 13.80
C ASP A 146 -8.64 -3.14 15.16
N GLY A 147 -7.56 -2.48 15.61
CA GLY A 147 -7.51 -1.77 16.88
C GLY A 147 -7.18 -2.62 18.11
N ILE A 148 -7.04 -3.93 17.96
CA ILE A 148 -6.69 -4.85 19.05
C ILE A 148 -5.17 -5.06 19.08
N ALA A 149 -4.56 -4.76 20.23
CA ALA A 149 -3.11 -4.87 20.41
C ALA A 149 -2.66 -6.31 20.68
N GLY A 150 -1.49 -6.68 20.15
CA GLY A 150 -0.83 -7.96 20.43
C GLY A 150 -1.10 -9.04 19.37
N GLY A 151 -1.57 -8.64 18.18
CA GLY A 151 -1.71 -9.57 17.06
C GLY A 151 -0.35 -10.01 16.48
N ASP A 152 -0.34 -11.19 15.87
CA ASP A 152 0.80 -11.72 15.12
C ASP A 152 0.53 -11.61 13.61
N LEU A 153 1.39 -10.90 12.90
CA LEU A 153 1.28 -10.73 11.44
C LEU A 153 1.45 -12.05 10.67
N ASN A 154 2.10 -13.03 11.28
CA ASN A 154 2.31 -14.33 10.63
C ASN A 154 1.04 -15.19 10.57
N LEU A 155 0.05 -14.87 11.41
CA LEU A 155 -1.23 -15.60 11.46
C LEU A 155 -2.29 -15.00 10.54
N LEU A 156 -2.00 -13.82 9.95
CA LEU A 156 -2.93 -13.17 9.04
C LEU A 156 -2.79 -13.68 7.62
N ASN A 157 -3.92 -13.93 6.98
CA ASN A 157 -3.95 -14.16 5.54
C ASN A 157 -3.78 -12.82 4.81
N PRO A 158 -2.79 -12.70 3.89
CA PRO A 158 -2.60 -11.48 3.10
C PRO A 158 -3.86 -11.04 2.33
N ASP A 159 -4.68 -11.98 1.88
CA ASP A 159 -5.91 -11.69 1.13
C ASP A 159 -7.00 -11.01 1.96
N ASP A 160 -6.96 -11.16 3.29
CA ASP A 160 -7.93 -10.57 4.22
C ASP A 160 -7.55 -9.14 4.63
N ILE A 161 -6.39 -8.64 4.20
CA ILE A 161 -5.93 -7.31 4.55
C ILE A 161 -6.49 -6.27 3.60
N GLU A 162 -7.06 -5.21 4.16
CA GLU A 162 -7.46 -4.01 3.44
C GLU A 162 -6.29 -3.03 3.32
N SER A 163 -5.61 -2.76 4.44
CA SER A 163 -4.44 -1.87 4.47
C SER A 163 -3.54 -2.13 5.67
N VAL A 164 -2.26 -1.80 5.50
CA VAL A 164 -1.27 -1.76 6.59
C VAL A 164 -0.69 -0.37 6.68
N SER A 165 -0.78 0.25 7.84
CA SER A 165 -0.26 1.59 8.12
C SER A 165 0.79 1.54 9.22
N VAL A 166 1.89 2.28 9.06
CA VAL A 166 2.94 2.35 10.06
C VAL A 166 3.09 3.78 10.57
N LEU A 167 2.84 3.96 11.87
CA LEU A 167 3.06 5.20 12.59
C LEU A 167 4.49 5.22 13.10
N LYS A 168 5.30 6.10 12.52
CA LYS A 168 6.73 6.16 12.83
C LYS A 168 7.08 7.26 13.83
N ASP A 169 6.22 8.27 13.96
CA ASP A 169 6.45 9.42 14.82
C ASP A 169 5.84 9.25 16.20
N ALA A 170 6.51 9.80 17.19
CA ALA A 170 5.99 9.84 18.55
C ALA A 170 4.66 10.59 18.67
N ALA A 171 4.45 11.64 17.86
CA ALA A 171 3.19 12.39 17.84
C ALA A 171 2.00 11.54 17.36
N SER A 172 2.17 10.78 16.29
CA SER A 172 1.11 9.90 15.75
C SER A 172 0.90 8.64 16.61
N SER A 173 1.95 8.17 17.30
CA SER A 173 1.89 6.97 18.15
C SER A 173 1.54 7.25 19.61
N ALA A 174 1.51 8.52 20.02
CA ALA A 174 1.30 8.94 21.43
C ALA A 174 0.00 8.40 22.05
N ILE A 175 -1.06 8.23 21.26
CA ILE A 175 -2.35 7.70 21.71
C ILE A 175 -2.27 6.24 22.22
N TYR A 176 -1.21 5.51 21.84
CA TYR A 176 -0.97 4.13 22.26
C TYR A 176 -0.04 4.02 23.46
N GLY A 177 0.42 5.18 24.01
CA GLY A 177 1.26 5.27 25.20
C GLY A 177 2.67 4.73 25.01
N ALA A 178 3.33 4.38 26.12
CA ALA A 178 4.73 3.94 26.14
C ALA A 178 5.03 2.69 25.30
N ARG A 179 4.03 1.83 25.08
CA ARG A 179 4.17 0.62 24.24
C ARG A 179 4.44 0.93 22.77
N ALA A 180 4.12 2.15 22.33
CA ALA A 180 4.30 2.61 20.96
C ALA A 180 5.65 3.31 20.71
N ALA A 181 6.56 3.30 21.68
CA ALA A 181 7.86 3.97 21.58
C ALA A 181 8.71 3.49 20.39
N ASN A 182 8.57 2.21 20.03
CA ASN A 182 9.27 1.59 18.89
C ASN A 182 8.47 1.68 17.57
N GLY A 183 7.42 2.51 17.53
CA GLY A 183 6.50 2.61 16.39
C GLY A 183 5.27 1.71 16.54
N VAL A 184 4.29 1.95 15.68
CA VAL A 184 3.02 1.21 15.66
C VAL A 184 2.72 0.74 14.25
N ILE A 185 2.36 -0.52 14.11
CA ILE A 185 1.86 -1.12 12.87
C ILE A 185 0.36 -1.35 13.05
N LEU A 186 -0.42 -0.67 12.23
CA LEU A 186 -1.88 -0.81 12.17
C LEU A 186 -2.23 -1.69 10.99
N VAL A 187 -2.87 -2.79 11.22
CA VAL A 187 -3.43 -3.66 10.19
C VAL A 187 -4.95 -3.51 10.24
N THR A 188 -5.53 -3.15 9.11
CA THR A 188 -6.98 -3.14 8.91
C THR A 188 -7.35 -4.30 8.02
N THR A 189 -8.28 -5.13 8.47
CA THR A 189 -8.80 -6.24 7.69
C THR A 189 -10.01 -5.81 6.86
N LYS A 190 -10.28 -6.54 5.78
CA LYS A 190 -11.45 -6.32 4.92
C LYS A 190 -12.73 -6.58 5.72
N GLN A 191 -13.57 -5.58 5.80
CA GLN A 191 -14.86 -5.67 6.48
C GLN A 191 -16.00 -5.82 5.47
N GLY A 192 -16.95 -6.67 5.77
CA GLY A 192 -18.17 -6.81 4.97
C GLY A 192 -19.01 -5.53 5.00
N ASN A 193 -19.48 -5.09 3.84
CA ASN A 193 -20.36 -3.95 3.71
C ASN A 193 -21.80 -4.44 3.48
N GLN A 194 -22.75 -4.01 4.31
CA GLN A 194 -24.16 -4.41 4.21
C GLN A 194 -24.83 -3.99 2.89
N LYS A 195 -24.25 -3.03 2.16
CA LYS A 195 -24.78 -2.51 0.89
C LYS A 195 -24.24 -3.25 -0.33
N GLU A 196 -23.24 -4.08 -0.18
CA GLU A 196 -22.63 -4.82 -1.28
C GLU A 196 -23.24 -6.21 -1.43
N LYS A 197 -23.28 -6.69 -2.68
CA LYS A 197 -23.71 -8.06 -2.97
C LYS A 197 -22.70 -9.04 -2.38
N THR A 198 -23.20 -10.16 -1.85
CA THR A 198 -22.34 -11.26 -1.40
C THR A 198 -21.45 -11.73 -2.55
N THR A 199 -20.14 -11.63 -2.38
CA THR A 199 -19.14 -12.15 -3.32
C THR A 199 -18.45 -13.35 -2.69
N VAL A 200 -18.23 -14.38 -3.48
CA VAL A 200 -17.44 -15.55 -3.08
C VAL A 200 -16.20 -15.57 -3.97
N SER A 201 -15.03 -15.46 -3.36
CA SER A 201 -13.75 -15.57 -4.05
C SER A 201 -13.00 -16.78 -3.54
N TYR A 202 -12.32 -17.48 -4.43
CA TYR A 202 -11.41 -18.56 -4.10
C TYR A 202 -10.04 -18.26 -4.70
N SER A 203 -9.01 -18.24 -3.86
CA SER A 203 -7.61 -18.14 -4.28
C SER A 203 -6.84 -19.32 -3.69
N GLY A 204 -5.93 -19.90 -4.46
CA GLY A 204 -5.10 -21.00 -3.99
C GLY A 204 -3.80 -21.06 -4.77
N TYR A 205 -2.72 -21.35 -4.09
CA TYR A 205 -1.42 -21.59 -4.72
C TYR A 205 -0.76 -22.81 -4.10
N VAL A 206 0.11 -23.45 -4.86
CA VAL A 206 0.99 -24.52 -4.40
C VAL A 206 2.42 -24.09 -4.67
N GLY A 207 3.24 -24.12 -3.64
CA GLY A 207 4.65 -23.73 -3.73
C GLY A 207 5.55 -24.79 -3.09
N PHE A 208 6.73 -24.97 -3.67
CA PHE A 208 7.79 -25.79 -3.10
C PHE A 208 8.94 -24.88 -2.70
N GLN A 209 9.39 -24.97 -1.47
CA GLN A 209 10.50 -24.22 -0.95
C GLN A 209 11.69 -25.16 -0.72
N THR A 210 12.80 -24.85 -1.37
CA THR A 210 14.06 -25.57 -1.19
C THR A 210 15.16 -24.61 -0.76
N PRO A 211 16.05 -25.00 0.17
CA PRO A 211 17.19 -24.17 0.52
C PRO A 211 18.12 -24.01 -0.69
N THR A 212 18.52 -22.78 -0.99
CA THR A 212 19.42 -22.47 -2.12
C THR A 212 20.86 -22.84 -1.83
N ALA A 213 21.28 -22.79 -0.58
CA ALA A 213 22.58 -23.24 -0.13
C ALA A 213 22.46 -23.78 1.30
N LEU A 214 23.10 -24.86 1.57
CA LEU A 214 23.34 -25.36 2.92
C LEU A 214 24.79 -25.07 3.26
N PRO A 215 25.10 -24.59 4.48
CA PRO A 215 26.49 -24.44 4.89
C PRO A 215 27.16 -25.83 4.93
N ASP A 216 28.33 -25.92 4.34
CA ASP A 216 29.18 -27.11 4.49
C ASP A 216 29.65 -27.17 5.94
N LEU A 217 29.14 -28.14 6.66
CA LEU A 217 29.54 -28.38 8.04
C LEU A 217 30.73 -29.38 8.07
N VAL A 218 31.72 -29.03 8.88
CA VAL A 218 32.85 -29.93 9.13
C VAL A 218 32.37 -31.24 9.78
N ASN A 219 32.92 -32.32 9.34
CA ASN A 219 32.65 -33.62 9.98
C ASN A 219 33.39 -33.73 11.33
N GLY A 220 33.09 -34.77 12.14
CA GLY A 220 33.68 -34.87 13.47
C GLY A 220 35.21 -34.99 13.50
N ARG A 221 35.83 -35.52 12.43
CA ARG A 221 37.29 -35.59 12.31
C ARG A 221 37.89 -34.23 12.00
N GLU A 222 37.32 -33.54 11.03
CA GLU A 222 37.76 -32.18 10.68
C GLU A 222 37.57 -31.18 11.85
N TYR A 223 36.48 -31.35 12.63
CA TYR A 223 36.29 -30.57 13.86
C TYR A 223 37.40 -30.83 14.88
N MET A 224 37.79 -32.11 15.09
CA MET A 224 38.86 -32.45 16.01
C MET A 224 40.23 -31.92 15.53
N GLU A 225 40.51 -31.95 14.22
CA GLU A 225 41.70 -31.36 13.62
C GLU A 225 41.76 -29.87 13.85
N LEU A 226 40.67 -29.14 13.54
CA LEU A 226 40.57 -27.68 13.77
C LEU A 226 40.65 -27.30 15.27
N ALA A 227 40.07 -28.09 16.16
CA ALA A 227 40.11 -27.87 17.60
C ALA A 227 41.53 -28.10 18.20
N ASN A 228 42.36 -28.95 17.55
CA ASN A 228 43.76 -29.17 17.96
C ASN A 228 44.73 -28.10 17.40
N GLU A 229 44.33 -27.39 16.31
CA GLU A 229 45.10 -26.33 15.71
C GLU A 229 44.85 -24.94 16.35
N ALA A 230 43.72 -24.77 17.07
CA ALA A 230 43.32 -23.53 17.74
C ALA A 230 43.87 -23.39 19.14
#